data_521e0f67b5486a0cb434d7fdc3acad89
#
_entry.id   521e0f67b5486a0cb434d7fdc3acad89
#
_cell.length_a   1.000
_cell.length_b   1.000
_cell.length_c   1.000
_cell.angle_alpha   90.00
_cell.angle_beta   90.00
_cell.angle_gamma   90.00
#
_symmetry.space_group_name_H-M   'P 1'
#
loop_
_entity.id
_entity.type
_entity.pdbx_description
1 polymer ?
#
loop_
_entity_poly.entity_id
_entity_poly.type
_entity_poly.pdbx_seq_one_letter_code
_entity_poly.pdbx_strand_id
1 'polypeptide(L)'
;MLNTMSKVSISSPITVDETNRRLVVEGYAQGTDPSMYGRHLIHLAQKRKLEKIWLWALPIDVPEFLKCGFRLEGSLFCGNYEDYVVSLAYYVRGTRGHFDKLQSEKDIIHAVRTKPITPSQHLPLGIEIKLLDESFAGQISQLLTQVFTSYPTPVHDPQYIRSLMQQGNIYAGAFLEEKLMSVAAAYPDTILNRCEMTDCATLEEYRGHSLSQHLLWILEQEVQRQGSFSLFTLARAQSYGMNRTFHKLGYGYQGRLINNCHIAGCFEDMNLWIRLA
;
A
#
# COMPACT_ATOMS: atom_id res chain seq x y z
N MET A 1 10.00 -33.39 -12.32
CA MET A 1 9.77 -33.44 -10.87
C MET A 1 9.10 -32.17 -10.48
N LEU A 2 7.77 -32.20 -10.47
CA LEU A 2 6.91 -31.13 -9.95
C LEU A 2 6.83 -31.35 -8.45
N ASN A 3 7.55 -30.60 -7.66
CA ASN A 3 7.27 -30.55 -6.22
C ASN A 3 7.90 -29.32 -5.60
N THR A 4 7.07 -28.54 -5.09
CA THR A 4 7.01 -27.67 -3.91
C THR A 4 6.37 -26.33 -4.25
N MET A 5 5.07 -26.37 -4.60
CA MET A 5 4.23 -25.24 -4.24
C MET A 5 4.24 -25.20 -2.71
N SER A 6 4.97 -24.27 -2.14
CA SER A 6 4.93 -23.97 -0.73
C SER A 6 3.48 -23.66 -0.36
N LYS A 7 2.95 -24.41 0.60
CA LYS A 7 1.59 -24.30 1.10
C LYS A 7 1.43 -22.96 1.79
N VAL A 8 1.10 -21.91 1.05
CA VAL A 8 0.59 -20.68 1.66
C VAL A 8 -0.84 -20.97 2.09
N SER A 9 -0.98 -21.46 3.32
CA SER A 9 -2.28 -21.57 3.95
C SER A 9 -2.69 -20.18 4.38
N ILE A 10 -3.34 -19.44 3.48
CA ILE A 10 -3.85 -18.10 3.75
C ILE A 10 -5.18 -18.26 4.49
N SER A 11 -5.14 -18.36 5.79
CA SER A 11 -6.30 -18.12 6.65
C SER A 11 -6.31 -16.66 7.07
N SER A 12 -6.40 -15.75 6.11
CA SER A 12 -6.53 -14.33 6.44
C SER A 12 -7.98 -14.01 6.73
N PRO A 13 -8.27 -13.33 7.85
CA PRO A 13 -9.64 -12.92 8.15
C PRO A 13 -10.13 -11.92 7.09
N ILE A 14 -11.42 -12.02 6.79
CA ILE A 14 -12.12 -10.99 6.03
C ILE A 14 -12.22 -9.77 6.95
N THR A 15 -11.64 -8.65 6.52
CA THR A 15 -11.68 -7.41 7.28
C THR A 15 -12.76 -6.48 6.74
N VAL A 16 -13.64 -6.01 7.63
CA VAL A 16 -14.61 -4.97 7.33
C VAL A 16 -13.94 -3.62 7.60
N ASP A 17 -13.65 -2.89 6.54
CA ASP A 17 -13.03 -1.57 6.59
C ASP A 17 -14.12 -0.49 6.42
N GLU A 18 -14.69 -0.07 7.53
CA GLU A 18 -15.81 0.88 7.58
C GLU A 18 -15.37 2.26 7.05
N THR A 19 -14.16 2.70 7.36
CA THR A 19 -13.63 4.00 6.92
C THR A 19 -13.60 4.08 5.39
N ASN A 20 -13.16 3.02 4.74
CA ASN A 20 -13.10 2.93 3.29
C ASN A 20 -14.34 2.27 2.68
N ARG A 21 -15.35 1.91 3.48
CA ARG A 21 -16.61 1.25 3.06
C ARG A 21 -16.34 0.05 2.17
N ARG A 22 -15.37 -0.77 2.56
CA ARG A 22 -14.95 -1.93 1.76
C ARG A 22 -14.77 -3.18 2.60
N LEU A 23 -14.86 -4.32 1.92
CA LEU A 23 -14.41 -5.59 2.42
C LEU A 23 -13.00 -5.84 1.91
N VAL A 24 -12.05 -6.11 2.78
CA VAL A 24 -10.67 -6.46 2.43
C VAL A 24 -10.49 -7.95 2.65
N VAL A 25 -10.01 -8.63 1.62
CA VAL A 25 -9.75 -10.08 1.63
C VAL A 25 -8.32 -10.31 1.17
N GLU A 26 -7.43 -10.53 2.12
CA GLU A 26 -6.00 -10.68 1.84
C GLU A 26 -5.62 -12.07 1.34
N GLY A 27 -6.57 -12.99 1.35
CA GLY A 27 -6.45 -14.35 0.85
C GLY A 27 -7.61 -15.22 1.26
N TYR A 28 -7.53 -16.53 0.96
CA TYR A 28 -8.55 -17.53 1.29
C TYR A 28 -7.92 -18.92 1.39
N ALA A 29 -8.62 -19.87 2.03
CA ALA A 29 -8.12 -21.20 2.26
C ALA A 29 -7.92 -21.96 0.92
N GLN A 30 -6.86 -22.75 0.84
CA GLN A 30 -6.62 -23.64 -0.30
C GLN A 30 -7.78 -24.63 -0.47
N GLY A 31 -8.24 -24.84 -1.72
CA GLY A 31 -9.38 -25.70 -2.04
C GLY A 31 -10.74 -25.02 -1.89
N THR A 32 -10.77 -23.73 -1.55
CA THR A 32 -12.00 -22.93 -1.63
C THR A 32 -12.48 -22.86 -3.08
N ASP A 33 -13.78 -23.11 -3.34
CA ASP A 33 -14.39 -22.85 -4.65
C ASP A 33 -14.47 -21.33 -4.88
N PRO A 34 -13.74 -20.77 -5.87
CA PRO A 34 -13.67 -19.32 -6.05
C PRO A 34 -15.01 -18.71 -6.45
N SER A 35 -15.84 -19.43 -7.20
CA SER A 35 -17.17 -18.98 -7.60
C SER A 35 -18.15 -18.91 -6.43
N MET A 36 -18.16 -19.91 -5.56
CA MET A 36 -18.97 -19.87 -4.34
C MET A 36 -18.48 -18.80 -3.38
N TYR A 37 -17.17 -18.69 -3.22
CA TYR A 37 -16.56 -17.72 -2.35
C TYR A 37 -16.81 -16.28 -2.82
N GLY A 38 -16.65 -16.01 -4.10
CA GLY A 38 -16.95 -14.71 -4.69
C GLY A 38 -18.41 -14.27 -4.46
N ARG A 39 -19.37 -15.17 -4.68
CA ARG A 39 -20.79 -14.89 -4.37
C ARG A 39 -21.03 -14.67 -2.88
N HIS A 40 -20.35 -15.42 -1.99
CA HIS A 40 -20.45 -15.21 -0.55
C HIS A 40 -19.93 -13.82 -0.14
N LEU A 41 -18.77 -13.39 -0.66
CA LEU A 41 -18.20 -12.08 -0.41
C LEU A 41 -19.14 -10.95 -0.88
N ILE A 42 -19.74 -11.10 -2.05
CA ILE A 42 -20.71 -10.13 -2.60
C ILE A 42 -21.92 -10.03 -1.67
N HIS A 43 -22.51 -11.14 -1.27
CA HIS A 43 -23.64 -11.15 -0.34
C HIS A 43 -23.26 -10.50 0.99
N LEU A 44 -22.10 -10.83 1.57
CA LEU A 44 -21.61 -10.25 2.81
C LEU A 44 -21.44 -8.73 2.71
N ALA A 45 -20.82 -8.25 1.62
CA ALA A 45 -20.61 -6.82 1.39
C ALA A 45 -21.96 -6.07 1.24
N GLN A 46 -22.92 -6.66 0.52
CA GLN A 46 -24.28 -6.09 0.39
C GLN A 46 -25.00 -6.02 1.74
N LYS A 47 -24.98 -7.11 2.52
CA LYS A 47 -25.57 -7.16 3.87
C LYS A 47 -24.96 -6.12 4.80
N ARG A 48 -23.67 -5.86 4.70
CA ARG A 48 -22.93 -4.86 5.47
C ARG A 48 -23.00 -3.44 4.89
N LYS A 49 -23.71 -3.25 3.77
CA LYS A 49 -23.85 -1.96 3.05
C LYS A 49 -22.50 -1.37 2.64
N LEU A 50 -21.52 -2.23 2.38
CA LEU A 50 -20.23 -1.81 1.87
C LEU A 50 -20.30 -1.51 0.36
N GLU A 51 -19.36 -0.74 -0.15
CA GLU A 51 -19.39 -0.24 -1.53
C GLU A 51 -18.42 -0.95 -2.47
N LYS A 52 -17.35 -1.55 -1.92
CA LYS A 52 -16.30 -2.24 -2.67
C LYS A 52 -15.89 -3.53 -1.94
N ILE A 53 -15.48 -4.54 -2.69
CA ILE A 53 -14.67 -5.66 -2.20
C ILE A 53 -13.30 -5.52 -2.84
N TRP A 54 -12.25 -5.63 -2.05
CA TRP A 54 -10.88 -5.70 -2.52
C TRP A 54 -10.29 -7.05 -2.11
N LEU A 55 -9.87 -7.85 -3.09
CA LEU A 55 -9.44 -9.23 -2.92
C LEU A 55 -8.07 -9.43 -3.56
N TRP A 56 -7.14 -10.05 -2.83
CA TRP A 56 -5.95 -10.68 -3.39
C TRP A 56 -6.24 -12.13 -3.73
N ALA A 57 -6.26 -12.45 -5.03
CA ALA A 57 -6.61 -13.77 -5.56
C ALA A 57 -5.38 -14.50 -6.08
N LEU A 58 -5.38 -15.85 -5.99
CA LEU A 58 -4.43 -16.68 -6.70
C LEU A 58 -4.68 -16.59 -8.22
N PRO A 59 -3.64 -16.56 -9.06
CA PRO A 59 -3.80 -16.43 -10.52
C PRO A 59 -4.72 -17.46 -11.13
N ILE A 60 -4.66 -18.71 -10.64
CA ILE A 60 -5.48 -19.83 -11.12
C ILE A 60 -6.98 -19.60 -10.93
N ASP A 61 -7.36 -18.84 -9.90
CA ASP A 61 -8.75 -18.61 -9.50
C ASP A 61 -9.36 -17.34 -10.14
N VAL A 62 -8.52 -16.49 -10.74
CA VAL A 62 -8.94 -15.21 -11.35
C VAL A 62 -10.09 -15.39 -12.34
N PRO A 63 -10.08 -16.37 -13.28
CA PRO A 63 -11.17 -16.52 -14.23
C PRO A 63 -12.54 -16.71 -13.58
N GLU A 64 -12.61 -17.43 -12.46
CA GLU A 64 -13.86 -17.68 -11.75
C GLU A 64 -14.36 -16.44 -11.01
N PHE A 65 -13.47 -15.65 -10.41
CA PHE A 65 -13.84 -14.36 -9.83
C PHE A 65 -14.33 -13.37 -10.90
N LEU A 66 -13.69 -13.33 -12.08
CA LEU A 66 -14.14 -12.47 -13.18
C LEU A 66 -15.56 -12.86 -13.65
N LYS A 67 -15.92 -14.15 -13.70
CA LYS A 67 -17.29 -14.61 -13.98
C LYS A 67 -18.29 -14.13 -12.92
N CYS A 68 -17.86 -13.94 -11.67
CA CYS A 68 -18.69 -13.36 -10.61
C CYS A 68 -18.80 -11.83 -10.70
N GLY A 69 -18.15 -11.18 -11.68
CA GLY A 69 -18.20 -9.73 -11.91
C GLY A 69 -17.07 -8.94 -11.22
N PHE A 70 -16.08 -9.61 -10.65
CA PHE A 70 -14.85 -8.94 -10.20
C PHE A 70 -14.09 -8.36 -11.40
N ARG A 71 -13.29 -7.35 -11.14
CA ARG A 71 -12.44 -6.66 -12.13
C ARG A 71 -10.99 -6.69 -11.69
N LEU A 72 -10.07 -6.82 -12.65
CA LEU A 72 -8.64 -6.76 -12.41
C LEU A 72 -8.22 -5.31 -12.11
N GLU A 73 -7.45 -5.10 -11.04
CA GLU A 73 -6.87 -3.80 -10.68
C GLU A 73 -5.34 -3.79 -10.70
N GLY A 74 -4.69 -4.95 -10.56
CA GLY A 74 -3.24 -5.06 -10.57
C GLY A 74 -2.74 -6.45 -10.17
N SER A 75 -1.42 -6.58 -10.03
CA SER A 75 -0.76 -7.80 -9.54
C SER A 75 0.40 -7.47 -8.61
N LEU A 76 0.69 -8.36 -7.66
CA LEU A 76 1.75 -8.22 -6.67
C LEU A 76 2.53 -9.53 -6.59
N PHE A 77 3.84 -9.46 -6.80
CA PHE A 77 4.75 -10.59 -6.59
C PHE A 77 5.01 -10.79 -5.09
N CYS A 78 5.10 -12.05 -4.67
CA CYS A 78 5.31 -12.47 -3.29
C CYS A 78 6.62 -13.25 -3.21
N GLY A 79 7.71 -12.59 -2.84
CA GLY A 79 9.04 -13.20 -2.70
C GLY A 79 9.78 -13.39 -4.03
N ASN A 80 9.23 -14.09 -5.00
CA ASN A 80 9.86 -14.36 -6.30
C ASN A 80 8.90 -14.11 -7.48
N TYR A 81 9.40 -14.24 -8.71
CA TYR A 81 8.59 -13.99 -9.92
C TYR A 81 7.54 -15.06 -10.20
N GLU A 82 7.62 -16.23 -9.56
CA GLU A 82 6.69 -17.34 -9.78
C GLU A 82 5.49 -17.26 -8.84
N ASP A 83 5.67 -16.62 -7.67
CA ASP A 83 4.64 -16.47 -6.66
C ASP A 83 4.05 -15.07 -6.71
N TYR A 84 2.89 -14.90 -7.33
CA TYR A 84 2.20 -13.63 -7.37
C TYR A 84 0.71 -13.77 -7.04
N VAL A 85 0.14 -12.71 -6.56
CA VAL A 85 -1.29 -12.57 -6.33
C VAL A 85 -1.86 -11.46 -7.20
N VAL A 86 -3.15 -11.56 -7.50
CA VAL A 86 -3.85 -10.63 -8.37
C VAL A 86 -4.83 -9.81 -7.55
N SER A 87 -4.71 -8.50 -7.64
CA SER A 87 -5.66 -7.56 -7.03
C SER A 87 -6.94 -7.52 -7.86
N LEU A 88 -8.03 -7.95 -7.26
CA LEU A 88 -9.36 -7.92 -7.84
C LEU A 88 -10.28 -7.01 -7.03
N ALA A 89 -11.19 -6.33 -7.70
CA ALA A 89 -12.23 -5.55 -7.07
C ALA A 89 -13.62 -5.94 -7.56
N TYR A 90 -14.60 -5.96 -6.64
CA TYR A 90 -16.00 -5.96 -6.98
C TYR A 90 -16.65 -4.67 -6.45
N TYR A 91 -17.33 -3.94 -7.32
CA TYR A 91 -18.00 -2.70 -6.97
C TYR A 91 -19.48 -2.97 -6.67
N VAL A 92 -19.79 -3.11 -5.37
CA VAL A 92 -21.16 -3.34 -4.88
C VAL A 92 -22.07 -2.18 -5.27
N ARG A 93 -21.51 -0.96 -5.17
CA ARG A 93 -22.15 0.27 -5.65
C ARG A 93 -21.47 0.69 -6.95
N GLY A 94 -22.20 0.72 -8.06
CA GLY A 94 -21.66 0.98 -9.39
C GLY A 94 -20.85 2.27 -9.50
N THR A 95 -21.30 3.34 -8.81
CA THR A 95 -20.58 4.63 -8.77
C THR A 95 -19.19 4.54 -8.16
N ARG A 96 -18.92 3.54 -7.27
CA ARG A 96 -17.61 3.32 -6.68
C ARG A 96 -16.55 2.88 -7.71
N GLY A 97 -16.96 2.32 -8.83
CA GLY A 97 -16.08 1.90 -9.93
C GLY A 97 -15.95 2.93 -11.06
N HIS A 98 -16.37 4.18 -10.87
CA HIS A 98 -16.25 5.23 -11.87
C HIS A 98 -14.83 5.84 -11.88
N PHE A 99 -14.40 6.23 -13.07
CA PHE A 99 -13.05 6.75 -13.36
C PHE A 99 -13.08 8.26 -13.58
N ASP A 100 -13.45 9.04 -12.56
CA ASP A 100 -13.65 10.49 -12.74
C ASP A 100 -12.35 11.25 -13.08
N LYS A 101 -11.18 10.73 -12.64
CA LYS A 101 -9.88 11.36 -12.83
C LYS A 101 -8.95 10.60 -13.79
N LEU A 102 -9.47 9.64 -14.55
CA LEU A 102 -8.68 8.68 -15.33
C LEU A 102 -7.64 9.33 -16.23
N GLN A 103 -7.98 10.43 -16.93
CA GLN A 103 -7.04 11.04 -17.86
C GLN A 103 -5.88 11.71 -17.12
N SER A 104 -6.16 12.55 -16.12
CA SER A 104 -5.11 13.22 -15.33
C SER A 104 -4.18 12.22 -14.63
N GLU A 105 -4.70 11.10 -14.17
CA GLU A 105 -3.91 10.05 -13.53
C GLU A 105 -3.05 9.26 -14.52
N LYS A 106 -3.55 9.02 -15.75
CA LYS A 106 -2.74 8.47 -16.83
C LYS A 106 -1.61 9.39 -17.22
N ASP A 107 -1.87 10.70 -17.28
CA ASP A 107 -0.87 11.71 -17.61
C ASP A 107 0.23 11.77 -16.54
N ILE A 108 -0.14 11.66 -15.25
CA ILE A 108 0.82 11.56 -14.14
C ILE A 108 1.71 10.32 -14.30
N ILE A 109 1.13 9.14 -14.52
CA ILE A 109 1.91 7.89 -14.69
C ILE A 109 2.80 7.98 -15.92
N HIS A 110 2.31 8.50 -17.03
CA HIS A 110 3.12 8.71 -18.24
C HIS A 110 4.30 9.64 -17.95
N ALA A 111 4.05 10.82 -17.36
CA ALA A 111 5.08 11.79 -17.01
C ALA A 111 6.11 11.25 -16.00
N VAL A 112 5.70 10.37 -15.10
CA VAL A 112 6.62 9.71 -14.14
C VAL A 112 7.50 8.70 -14.85
N ARG A 113 6.90 7.80 -15.66
CA ARG A 113 7.60 6.66 -16.27
C ARG A 113 8.55 7.06 -17.42
N THR A 114 8.35 8.22 -18.02
CA THR A 114 9.25 8.76 -19.06
C THR A 114 10.53 9.37 -18.50
N LYS A 115 10.62 9.57 -17.18
CA LYS A 115 11.81 10.14 -16.53
C LYS A 115 12.79 9.05 -16.10
N PRO A 116 14.11 9.35 -16.05
CA PRO A 116 15.13 8.37 -15.64
C PRO A 116 14.93 7.91 -14.18
N ILE A 117 15.29 6.66 -13.91
CA ILE A 117 15.36 6.08 -12.56
C ILE A 117 16.66 6.55 -11.93
N THR A 118 16.63 7.70 -11.27
CA THR A 118 17.82 8.31 -10.66
C THR A 118 17.46 8.81 -9.26
N PRO A 119 17.79 8.03 -8.22
CA PRO A 119 17.62 8.48 -6.83
C PRO A 119 18.45 9.73 -6.54
N SER A 120 17.95 10.60 -5.67
CA SER A 120 18.74 11.72 -5.14
C SER A 120 19.79 11.18 -4.17
N GLN A 121 21.03 11.60 -4.34
CA GLN A 121 22.14 11.23 -3.44
C GLN A 121 22.38 12.28 -2.35
N HIS A 122 21.76 13.46 -2.47
CA HIS A 122 21.99 14.58 -1.57
C HIS A 122 20.87 14.69 -0.54
N LEU A 123 21.22 14.52 0.73
CA LEU A 123 20.42 14.94 1.86
C LEU A 123 20.78 16.39 2.17
N PRO A 124 19.78 17.29 2.36
CA PRO A 124 20.08 18.68 2.73
C PRO A 124 20.87 18.78 4.04
N LEU A 125 21.73 19.81 4.13
CA LEU A 125 22.57 20.02 5.30
C LEU A 125 21.74 20.20 6.57
N GLY A 126 22.19 19.59 7.66
CA GLY A 126 21.54 19.68 8.97
C GLY A 126 20.35 18.70 9.15
N ILE A 127 19.99 17.94 8.12
CA ILE A 127 18.96 16.92 8.24
C ILE A 127 19.54 15.59 8.72
N GLU A 128 18.96 15.04 9.78
CA GLU A 128 19.24 13.71 10.29
C GLU A 128 18.13 12.75 9.91
N ILE A 129 18.48 11.54 9.47
CA ILE A 129 17.54 10.44 9.21
C ILE A 129 17.83 9.29 10.15
N LYS A 130 16.78 8.77 10.82
CA LYS A 130 16.92 7.63 11.73
C LYS A 130 15.67 6.76 11.75
N LEU A 131 15.86 5.50 12.13
CA LEU A 131 14.76 4.62 12.51
C LEU A 131 14.17 5.10 13.84
N LEU A 132 12.86 4.96 13.98
CA LEU A 132 12.09 5.48 15.11
C LEU A 132 11.61 4.32 15.99
N ASP A 133 11.70 4.49 17.30
CA ASP A 133 11.10 3.62 18.28
C ASP A 133 9.74 4.14 18.77
N GLU A 134 9.11 3.41 19.68
CA GLU A 134 7.78 3.72 20.22
C GLU A 134 7.68 5.09 20.92
N SER A 135 8.80 5.67 21.38
CA SER A 135 8.82 7.00 22.01
C SER A 135 8.41 8.12 21.06
N PHE A 136 8.62 7.91 19.74
CA PHE A 136 8.26 8.86 18.69
C PHE A 136 6.80 8.77 18.22
N ALA A 137 6.01 7.82 18.73
CA ALA A 137 4.63 7.61 18.28
C ALA A 137 3.76 8.88 18.34
N GLY A 138 3.96 9.72 19.35
CA GLY A 138 3.29 11.01 19.48
C GLY A 138 3.65 12.00 18.36
N GLN A 139 4.94 12.14 18.04
CA GLN A 139 5.41 13.03 16.97
C GLN A 139 4.98 12.53 15.59
N ILE A 140 4.99 11.20 15.36
CA ILE A 140 4.51 10.58 14.13
C ILE A 140 3.03 10.86 13.94
N SER A 141 2.20 10.59 14.94
CA SER A 141 0.76 10.84 14.92
C SER A 141 0.45 12.32 14.64
N GLN A 142 1.15 13.24 15.30
CA GLN A 142 0.99 14.67 15.09
C GLN A 142 1.33 15.08 13.65
N LEU A 143 2.44 14.60 13.09
CA LEU A 143 2.85 14.90 11.72
C LEU A 143 1.85 14.36 10.70
N LEU A 144 1.42 13.10 10.84
CA LEU A 144 0.43 12.49 9.96
C LEU A 144 -0.90 13.24 9.99
N THR A 145 -1.36 13.65 11.17
CA THR A 145 -2.58 14.45 11.35
C THR A 145 -2.47 15.83 10.72
N GLN A 146 -1.28 16.46 10.79
CA GLN A 146 -1.04 17.75 10.16
C GLN A 146 -1.03 17.67 8.63
N VAL A 147 -0.49 16.58 8.07
CA VAL A 147 -0.37 16.41 6.61
C VAL A 147 -1.67 15.92 5.98
N PHE A 148 -2.43 15.07 6.68
CA PHE A 148 -3.65 14.46 6.14
C PHE A 148 -4.88 14.87 6.93
N THR A 149 -5.82 15.55 6.29
CA THR A 149 -7.11 15.93 6.88
C THR A 149 -8.01 14.73 7.19
N SER A 150 -7.84 13.62 6.47
CA SER A 150 -8.38 12.30 6.79
C SER A 150 -7.45 11.21 6.28
N TYR A 151 -7.43 10.05 6.95
CA TYR A 151 -6.56 8.93 6.63
C TYR A 151 -7.31 7.60 6.78
N PRO A 152 -6.93 6.55 6.01
CA PRO A 152 -7.64 5.25 6.02
C PRO A 152 -7.62 4.53 7.36
N THR A 153 -6.59 4.78 8.17
CA THR A 153 -6.36 4.16 9.47
C THR A 153 -6.27 5.23 10.57
N PRO A 154 -6.45 4.91 11.85
CA PRO A 154 -6.49 5.88 12.94
C PRO A 154 -5.11 6.42 13.34
N VAL A 155 -4.33 6.92 12.37
CA VAL A 155 -2.96 7.46 12.58
C VAL A 155 -2.90 8.68 13.51
N HIS A 156 -4.05 9.30 13.79
CA HIS A 156 -4.18 10.38 14.75
C HIS A 156 -4.07 9.92 16.22
N ASP A 157 -4.14 8.59 16.46
CA ASP A 157 -3.97 8.00 17.77
C ASP A 157 -2.54 7.48 17.96
N PRO A 158 -1.72 8.08 18.85
CA PRO A 158 -0.38 7.58 19.15
C PRO A 158 -0.34 6.13 19.66
N GLN A 159 -1.40 5.65 20.32
CA GLN A 159 -1.47 4.27 20.78
C GLN A 159 -1.57 3.29 19.60
N TYR A 160 -2.30 3.68 18.56
CA TYR A 160 -2.36 2.91 17.33
C TYR A 160 -0.96 2.78 16.69
N ILE A 161 -0.20 3.88 16.58
CA ILE A 161 1.17 3.85 16.04
C ILE A 161 2.06 2.94 16.90
N ARG A 162 2.00 3.03 18.25
CA ARG A 162 2.75 2.12 19.13
C ARG A 162 2.38 0.67 18.89
N SER A 163 1.09 0.36 18.77
CA SER A 163 0.64 -1.02 18.53
C SER A 163 1.17 -1.57 17.21
N LEU A 164 1.26 -0.75 16.18
CA LEU A 164 1.87 -1.13 14.91
C LEU A 164 3.36 -1.43 15.05
N MET A 165 4.10 -0.59 15.75
CA MET A 165 5.54 -0.82 16.03
C MET A 165 5.77 -2.12 16.82
N GLN A 166 4.94 -2.40 17.83
CA GLN A 166 4.99 -3.64 18.62
C GLN A 166 4.66 -4.89 17.78
N GLN A 167 3.93 -4.74 16.70
CA GLN A 167 3.64 -5.80 15.71
C GLN A 167 4.78 -5.98 14.69
N GLY A 168 5.88 -5.23 14.81
CA GLY A 168 7.05 -5.34 13.94
C GLY A 168 7.06 -4.35 12.77
N ASN A 169 6.12 -3.41 12.71
CA ASN A 169 6.17 -2.35 11.69
C ASN A 169 7.27 -1.34 12.04
N ILE A 170 7.98 -0.90 11.01
CA ILE A 170 9.19 -0.10 11.12
C ILE A 170 8.89 1.32 10.64
N TYR A 171 9.30 2.32 11.42
CA TYR A 171 9.17 3.71 11.05
C TYR A 171 10.53 4.38 10.92
N ALA A 172 10.67 5.30 9.95
CA ALA A 172 11.83 6.17 9.80
C ALA A 172 11.39 7.63 9.75
N GLY A 173 12.21 8.51 10.33
CA GLY A 173 11.95 9.93 10.40
C GLY A 173 13.12 10.77 9.91
N ALA A 174 12.81 11.92 9.30
CA ALA A 174 13.77 12.97 8.97
C ALA A 174 13.58 14.16 9.92
N PHE A 175 14.67 14.60 10.52
CA PHE A 175 14.69 15.66 11.52
C PHE A 175 15.55 16.85 11.05
N LEU A 176 15.11 18.04 11.37
CA LEU A 176 15.96 19.22 11.45
C LEU A 176 16.01 19.63 12.91
N GLU A 177 17.18 19.55 13.52
CA GLU A 177 17.34 19.60 14.97
C GLU A 177 16.47 18.54 15.64
N GLU A 178 15.52 18.92 16.50
CA GLU A 178 14.61 17.99 17.18
C GLU A 178 13.22 17.86 16.50
N LYS A 179 12.96 18.65 15.45
CA LYS A 179 11.67 18.69 14.76
C LYS A 179 11.59 17.57 13.73
N LEU A 180 10.60 16.68 13.88
CA LEU A 180 10.26 15.69 12.86
C LEU A 180 9.57 16.37 11.68
N MET A 181 10.18 16.29 10.48
CA MET A 181 9.70 16.95 9.26
C MET A 181 9.08 16.00 8.25
N SER A 182 9.53 14.76 8.27
CA SER A 182 9.04 13.73 7.35
C SER A 182 9.08 12.37 8.05
N VAL A 183 8.11 11.52 7.73
CA VAL A 183 8.01 10.14 8.21
C VAL A 183 7.65 9.22 7.06
N ALA A 184 8.09 7.97 7.15
CA ALA A 184 7.64 6.86 6.32
C ALA A 184 7.64 5.58 7.16
N ALA A 185 6.88 4.58 6.74
CA ALA A 185 6.80 3.28 7.41
C ALA A 185 6.96 2.12 6.43
N ALA A 186 7.39 0.98 6.98
CA ALA A 186 7.42 -0.32 6.32
C ALA A 186 6.63 -1.32 7.16
N TYR A 187 5.70 -2.03 6.52
CA TYR A 187 4.80 -3.01 7.14
C TYR A 187 5.12 -4.41 6.59
N PRO A 188 6.04 -5.15 7.22
CA PRO A 188 6.44 -6.49 6.79
C PRO A 188 5.32 -7.51 7.02
N ASP A 189 4.99 -8.28 5.99
CA ASP A 189 4.15 -9.46 6.05
C ASP A 189 5.03 -10.70 5.80
N THR A 190 5.46 -11.33 6.89
CA THR A 190 6.35 -12.50 6.83
C THR A 190 5.67 -13.77 6.31
N ILE A 191 4.34 -13.81 6.31
CA ILE A 191 3.57 -14.96 5.80
C ILE A 191 3.60 -14.95 4.28
N LEU A 192 3.43 -13.77 3.67
CA LEU A 192 3.38 -13.60 2.22
C LEU A 192 4.71 -13.10 1.63
N ASN A 193 5.78 -12.99 2.42
CA ASN A 193 7.09 -12.47 2.00
C ASN A 193 7.00 -11.16 1.23
N ARG A 194 6.16 -10.26 1.70
CA ARG A 194 5.95 -8.92 1.11
C ARG A 194 6.04 -7.85 2.19
N CYS A 195 6.36 -6.63 1.81
CA CYS A 195 6.37 -5.50 2.72
C CYS A 195 5.74 -4.28 2.07
N GLU A 196 4.73 -3.69 2.71
CA GLU A 196 4.15 -2.44 2.26
C GLU A 196 4.99 -1.26 2.74
N MET A 197 5.43 -0.42 1.79
CA MET A 197 6.10 0.84 2.05
C MET A 197 5.04 1.94 2.08
N THR A 198 4.74 2.49 3.24
CA THR A 198 3.51 3.26 3.49
C THR A 198 3.73 4.46 4.42
N ASP A 199 2.65 5.12 4.87
CA ASP A 199 2.60 6.25 5.80
C ASP A 199 3.59 7.38 5.47
N CYS A 200 3.84 7.60 4.17
CA CYS A 200 4.75 8.65 3.72
C CYS A 200 4.12 10.03 3.88
N ALA A 201 4.66 10.83 4.78
CA ALA A 201 4.23 12.20 5.00
C ALA A 201 5.43 13.14 5.14
N THR A 202 5.33 14.33 4.55
CA THR A 202 6.33 15.40 4.69
C THR A 202 5.59 16.71 4.89
N LEU A 203 5.97 17.48 5.90
CA LEU A 203 5.46 18.83 6.14
C LEU A 203 5.64 19.68 4.88
N GLU A 204 4.67 20.53 4.59
CA GLU A 204 4.58 21.24 3.31
C GLU A 204 5.82 22.08 3.03
N GLU A 205 6.33 22.79 4.03
CA GLU A 205 7.51 23.63 3.96
C GLU A 205 8.83 22.88 3.68
N TYR A 206 8.83 21.53 3.87
CA TYR A 206 10.00 20.67 3.64
C TYR A 206 9.84 19.76 2.42
N ARG A 207 8.78 19.93 1.63
CA ARG A 207 8.60 19.20 0.37
C ARG A 207 9.63 19.63 -0.68
N GLY A 208 9.88 18.76 -1.66
CA GLY A 208 10.86 19.05 -2.73
C GLY A 208 12.30 18.66 -2.41
N HIS A 209 12.62 18.34 -1.16
CA HIS A 209 13.96 17.98 -0.69
C HIS A 209 14.25 16.47 -0.74
N SER A 210 13.41 15.69 -1.38
CA SER A 210 13.55 14.21 -1.51
C SER A 210 13.58 13.44 -0.18
N LEU A 211 13.06 14.01 0.92
CA LEU A 211 13.12 13.37 2.24
C LEU A 211 12.45 11.99 2.25
N SER A 212 11.24 11.88 1.70
CA SER A 212 10.55 10.57 1.60
C SER A 212 11.37 9.52 0.87
N GLN A 213 12.17 9.90 -0.15
CA GLN A 213 13.03 8.98 -0.87
C GLN A 213 14.14 8.41 0.04
N HIS A 214 14.77 9.26 0.85
CA HIS A 214 15.81 8.84 1.78
C HIS A 214 15.25 7.96 2.91
N LEU A 215 14.03 8.30 3.42
CA LEU A 215 13.35 7.48 4.42
C LEU A 215 12.99 6.10 3.87
N LEU A 216 12.42 6.04 2.68
CA LEU A 216 12.10 4.77 2.03
C LEU A 216 13.35 3.94 1.79
N TRP A 217 14.45 4.56 1.36
CA TRP A 217 15.71 3.85 1.14
C TRP A 217 16.25 3.20 2.44
N ILE A 218 16.24 3.90 3.57
CA ILE A 218 16.71 3.32 4.86
C ILE A 218 15.77 2.21 5.35
N LEU A 219 14.45 2.36 5.14
CA LEU A 219 13.47 1.34 5.45
C LEU A 219 13.67 0.08 4.59
N GLU A 220 13.94 0.23 3.28
CA GLU A 220 14.26 -0.88 2.39
C GLU A 220 15.48 -1.67 2.87
N GLN A 221 16.56 -0.96 3.29
CA GLN A 221 17.75 -1.61 3.85
C GLN A 221 17.43 -2.39 5.13
N GLU A 222 16.61 -1.81 6.01
CA GLU A 222 16.23 -2.46 7.27
C GLU A 222 15.34 -3.69 7.02
N VAL A 223 14.34 -3.58 6.13
CA VAL A 223 13.48 -4.70 5.75
C VAL A 223 14.28 -5.84 5.12
N GLN A 224 15.22 -5.54 4.22
CA GLN A 224 16.08 -6.54 3.60
C GLN A 224 17.01 -7.23 4.62
N ARG A 225 17.45 -6.52 5.66
CA ARG A 225 18.21 -7.11 6.76
C ARG A 225 17.42 -8.14 7.57
N GLN A 226 16.10 -7.94 7.67
CA GLN A 226 15.19 -8.84 8.38
C GLN A 226 14.75 -10.05 7.54
N GLY A 227 14.87 -9.98 6.21
CA GLY A 227 14.53 -11.07 5.30
C GLY A 227 14.43 -10.61 3.85
N SER A 228 14.11 -11.55 2.95
CA SER A 228 13.87 -11.24 1.54
C SER A 228 12.39 -11.00 1.30
N PHE A 229 12.01 -9.75 1.07
CA PHE A 229 10.62 -9.34 0.83
C PHE A 229 10.46 -8.69 -0.54
N SER A 230 9.34 -8.95 -1.19
CA SER A 230 8.88 -8.09 -2.27
C SER A 230 8.33 -6.80 -1.67
N LEU A 231 8.87 -5.67 -2.10
CA LEU A 231 8.43 -4.36 -1.61
C LEU A 231 7.32 -3.82 -2.50
N PHE A 232 6.25 -3.34 -1.90
CA PHE A 232 5.17 -2.70 -2.65
C PHE A 232 4.64 -1.46 -1.95
N THR A 233 3.88 -0.67 -2.66
CA THR A 233 3.15 0.48 -2.11
C THR A 233 1.87 0.75 -2.88
N LEU A 234 0.93 1.38 -2.19
CA LEU A 234 -0.26 1.98 -2.76
C LEU A 234 -0.12 3.51 -2.67
N ALA A 235 0.37 4.13 -3.74
CA ALA A 235 0.52 5.58 -3.82
C ALA A 235 -0.74 6.23 -4.39
N ARG A 236 -1.20 7.36 -3.82
CA ARG A 236 -2.33 8.12 -4.38
C ARG A 236 -2.07 8.45 -5.84
N ALA A 237 -3.01 8.10 -6.72
CA ALA A 237 -2.83 8.25 -8.18
C ALA A 237 -2.62 9.72 -8.59
N GLN A 238 -3.25 10.66 -7.89
CA GLN A 238 -3.11 12.10 -8.11
C GLN A 238 -1.80 12.68 -7.54
N SER A 239 -1.03 11.93 -6.75
CA SER A 239 0.22 12.43 -6.17
C SER A 239 1.41 12.21 -7.10
N TYR A 240 1.69 13.17 -8.00
CA TYR A 240 2.89 13.12 -8.84
C TYR A 240 4.16 12.86 -8.01
N GLY A 241 4.34 13.57 -6.90
CA GLY A 241 5.53 13.48 -6.05
C GLY A 241 5.79 12.08 -5.52
N MET A 242 4.75 11.41 -4.96
CA MET A 242 4.91 10.04 -4.42
C MET A 242 5.12 9.02 -5.54
N ASN A 243 4.34 9.07 -6.63
CA ASN A 243 4.55 8.18 -7.77
C ASN A 243 5.98 8.35 -8.33
N ARG A 244 6.48 9.59 -8.41
CA ARG A 244 7.86 9.86 -8.87
C ARG A 244 8.91 9.36 -7.88
N THR A 245 8.66 9.43 -6.57
CA THR A 245 9.56 8.91 -5.54
C THR A 245 9.74 7.41 -5.67
N PHE A 246 8.67 6.64 -5.76
CA PHE A 246 8.76 5.19 -5.94
C PHE A 246 9.41 4.80 -7.27
N HIS A 247 9.07 5.49 -8.36
CA HIS A 247 9.74 5.26 -9.65
C HIS A 247 11.26 5.52 -9.59
N LYS A 248 11.70 6.60 -8.90
CA LYS A 248 13.13 6.88 -8.70
C LYS A 248 13.86 5.77 -7.94
N LEU A 249 13.18 5.13 -6.98
CA LEU A 249 13.71 4.01 -6.21
C LEU A 249 13.66 2.67 -6.96
N GLY A 250 13.22 2.67 -8.23
CA GLY A 250 13.21 1.48 -9.09
C GLY A 250 11.94 0.63 -8.97
N TYR A 251 10.88 1.15 -8.34
CA TYR A 251 9.59 0.44 -8.35
C TYR A 251 8.94 0.48 -9.72
N GLY A 252 8.41 -0.67 -10.16
CA GLY A 252 7.61 -0.83 -11.37
C GLY A 252 6.12 -0.63 -11.10
N TYR A 253 5.43 0.08 -11.99
CA TYR A 253 3.98 0.25 -11.93
C TYR A 253 3.26 -1.05 -12.33
N GLN A 254 2.30 -1.50 -11.50
CA GLN A 254 1.62 -2.79 -11.67
C GLN A 254 0.10 -2.69 -11.77
N GLY A 255 -0.47 -1.53 -11.57
CA GLY A 255 -1.91 -1.37 -11.68
C GLY A 255 -2.46 -0.20 -10.89
N ARG A 256 -3.78 -0.08 -10.91
CA ARG A 256 -4.50 0.98 -10.21
C ARG A 256 -5.74 0.43 -9.54
N LEU A 257 -5.85 0.68 -8.24
CA LEU A 257 -6.97 0.32 -7.40
C LEU A 257 -7.94 1.51 -7.35
N ILE A 258 -9.10 1.36 -7.98
CA ILE A 258 -10.05 2.45 -8.19
C ILE A 258 -10.80 2.79 -6.91
N ASN A 259 -10.83 4.08 -6.56
CA ASN A 259 -11.53 4.60 -5.37
C ASN A 259 -11.22 3.74 -4.13
N ASN A 260 -9.95 3.40 -3.91
CA ASN A 260 -9.58 2.35 -2.95
C ASN A 260 -9.58 2.85 -1.51
N CYS A 261 -9.03 4.05 -1.26
CA CYS A 261 -8.88 4.59 0.08
C CYS A 261 -9.54 5.96 0.23
N HIS A 262 -10.14 6.22 1.39
CA HIS A 262 -10.64 7.55 1.74
C HIS A 262 -9.50 8.37 2.36
N ILE A 263 -8.94 9.28 1.60
CA ILE A 263 -7.80 10.13 2.01
C ILE A 263 -8.11 11.58 1.63
N ALA A 264 -7.79 12.51 2.51
CA ALA A 264 -7.98 13.96 2.28
C ALA A 264 -9.41 14.32 1.85
N GLY A 265 -10.41 13.69 2.47
CA GLY A 265 -11.83 14.02 2.33
C GLY A 265 -12.57 13.35 1.16
N CYS A 266 -11.91 12.54 0.33
CA CYS A 266 -12.55 11.82 -0.76
C CYS A 266 -11.96 10.43 -0.98
N PHE A 267 -12.66 9.61 -1.80
CA PHE A 267 -12.07 8.36 -2.26
C PHE A 267 -11.03 8.66 -3.35
N GLU A 268 -9.85 8.06 -3.19
CA GLU A 268 -8.72 8.21 -4.10
C GLU A 268 -8.42 6.88 -4.79
N ASP A 269 -8.06 6.96 -6.06
CA ASP A 269 -7.41 5.87 -6.78
C ASP A 269 -5.99 5.69 -6.24
N MET A 270 -5.57 4.44 -6.10
CA MET A 270 -4.23 4.10 -5.61
C MET A 270 -3.45 3.37 -6.68
N ASN A 271 -2.29 3.89 -7.03
CA ASN A 271 -1.36 3.23 -7.94
C ASN A 271 -0.54 2.19 -7.18
N LEU A 272 -0.55 0.95 -7.67
CA LEU A 272 0.28 -0.13 -7.16
C LEU A 272 1.65 -0.08 -7.81
N TRP A 273 2.69 0.02 -6.99
CA TRP A 273 4.07 -0.02 -7.39
C TRP A 273 4.78 -1.16 -6.67
N ILE A 274 5.67 -1.87 -7.35
CA ILE A 274 6.39 -3.02 -6.80
C ILE A 274 7.88 -2.90 -7.11
N ARG A 275 8.71 -3.28 -6.14
CA ARG A 275 10.13 -3.55 -6.31
C ARG A 275 10.43 -4.96 -5.81
N LEU A 276 11.02 -5.75 -6.68
CA LEU A 276 11.53 -7.06 -6.30
C LEU A 276 12.86 -6.91 -5.56
N ALA A 277 13.07 -7.76 -4.55
CA ALA A 277 14.29 -7.79 -3.77
C ALA A 277 15.49 -8.24 -4.59
#